data_c1a8b7e15d34a40ecd3736e72b59a411
#
_entry.id   c1a8b7e15d34a40ecd3736e72b59a411
#
_cell.length_a   1.000
_cell.length_b   1.000
_cell.length_c   1.000
_cell.angle_alpha   90.00
_cell.angle_beta   90.00
_cell.angle_gamma   90.00
#
_symmetry.space_group_name_H-M   'P 1'
#
loop_
_entity.id
_entity.type
_entity.pdbx_description
1 polymer ?
#
loop_
_entity_poly.entity_id
_entity_poly.type
_entity_poly.pdbx_seq_one_letter_code
_entity_poly.pdbx_strand_id
1 'polypeptide(L)'
;MRIMAIDYGDAHTGIAISDQTGLLAGYTTTIHSRKQEVVTEEIGKLVEAYGVTELVLGYPKNMDGTLGPRAEKAAAFAQVLEAAFHLPVTLWDERRTTIDAHNILSSAGKNAKKRKQTVDAVAAALILEGYLTFKRNRG
;
A
#
# COMPACT_ATOMS: atom_id res chain seq x y z
N MET A 1 -6.71 6.10 -15.35
CA MET A 1 -6.18 4.85 -14.78
C MET A 1 -5.79 5.07 -13.33
N ARG A 2 -6.28 4.24 -12.42
CA ARG A 2 -5.96 4.37 -11.00
C ARG A 2 -5.28 3.14 -10.46
N ILE A 3 -4.25 3.36 -9.64
CA ILE A 3 -3.47 2.31 -9.00
C ILE A 3 -3.70 2.41 -7.50
N MET A 4 -3.92 1.28 -6.86
CA MET A 4 -4.06 1.22 -5.40
C MET A 4 -2.83 0.55 -4.81
N ALA A 5 -2.21 1.22 -3.84
CA ALA A 5 -1.13 0.64 -3.05
C ALA A 5 -1.69 0.16 -1.72
N ILE A 6 -1.19 -0.97 -1.27
CA ILE A 6 -1.67 -1.64 -0.06
C ILE A 6 -0.47 -1.98 0.82
N ASP A 7 -0.51 -1.52 2.07
CA ASP A 7 0.44 -1.92 3.11
C ASP A 7 -0.30 -2.84 4.07
N TYR A 8 -0.20 -4.16 3.83
CA TYR A 8 -0.96 -5.16 4.56
C TYR A 8 -0.35 -5.44 5.92
N GLY A 9 -1.11 -5.18 6.98
CA GLY A 9 -0.68 -5.43 8.36
C GLY A 9 -1.61 -6.39 9.07
N ASP A 10 -1.24 -6.78 10.29
CA ASP A 10 -2.02 -7.75 11.07
C ASP A 10 -3.37 -7.19 11.53
N ALA A 11 -3.39 -5.93 11.96
CA ALA A 11 -4.60 -5.28 12.48
C ALA A 11 -4.98 -4.04 11.68
N HIS A 12 -4.06 -3.48 10.92
CA HIS A 12 -4.25 -2.24 10.18
C HIS A 12 -3.66 -2.41 8.79
N THR A 13 -4.44 -2.11 7.78
CA THR A 13 -4.00 -2.17 6.39
C THR A 13 -4.10 -0.78 5.79
N GLY A 14 -2.97 -0.20 5.42
CA GLY A 14 -2.92 1.12 4.79
C GLY A 14 -3.26 1.03 3.31
N ILE A 15 -4.02 2.01 2.82
CA ILE A 15 -4.46 2.08 1.44
C ILE A 15 -4.14 3.46 0.88
N ALA A 16 -3.59 3.50 -0.32
CA ALA A 16 -3.42 4.75 -1.07
C ALA A 16 -3.84 4.51 -2.52
N ILE A 17 -4.63 5.43 -3.06
CA ILE A 17 -5.13 5.32 -4.43
C ILE A 17 -4.65 6.55 -5.21
N SER A 18 -4.10 6.31 -6.40
CA SER A 18 -3.62 7.42 -7.23
C SER A 18 -4.79 8.30 -7.69
N ASP A 19 -4.48 9.56 -8.00
CA ASP A 19 -5.46 10.46 -8.58
C ASP A 19 -5.77 10.04 -10.04
N GLN A 20 -6.66 10.76 -10.68
CA GLN A 20 -7.05 10.44 -12.05
C GLN A 20 -5.89 10.54 -13.05
N THR A 21 -4.90 11.37 -12.76
CA THR A 21 -3.74 11.52 -13.64
C THR A 21 -2.77 10.35 -13.50
N GLY A 22 -2.85 9.59 -12.40
CA GLY A 22 -1.93 8.51 -12.13
C GLY A 22 -0.53 8.98 -11.72
N LEU A 23 -0.40 10.23 -11.27
CA LEU A 23 0.89 10.82 -10.92
C LEU A 23 1.11 10.93 -9.41
N LEU A 24 0.04 11.13 -8.64
CA LEU A 24 0.11 11.40 -7.21
C LEU A 24 -0.89 10.55 -6.44
N ALA A 25 -0.62 10.37 -5.15
CA ALA A 25 -1.60 9.75 -4.25
C ALA A 25 -2.75 10.75 -4.04
N GLY A 26 -3.96 10.36 -4.43
CA GLY A 26 -5.13 11.21 -4.34
C GLY A 26 -6.03 10.91 -3.15
N TYR A 27 -6.00 9.69 -2.63
CA TYR A 27 -6.83 9.26 -1.52
C TYR A 27 -6.08 8.26 -0.67
N THR A 28 -6.14 8.41 0.64
CA THR A 28 -5.52 7.47 1.58
C THR A 28 -6.51 7.12 2.69
N THR A 29 -6.45 5.88 3.15
CA THR A 29 -7.27 5.43 4.27
C THR A 29 -6.59 4.24 4.95
N THR A 30 -7.14 3.81 6.06
CA THR A 30 -6.68 2.62 6.79
C THR A 30 -7.86 1.72 7.07
N ILE A 31 -7.70 0.44 6.79
CA ILE A 31 -8.70 -0.58 7.13
C ILE A 31 -8.31 -1.20 8.46
N HIS A 32 -9.20 -1.15 9.44
CA HIS A 32 -8.95 -1.68 10.78
C HIS A 32 -9.64 -3.03 10.92
N SER A 33 -8.92 -4.12 10.70
CA SER A 33 -9.45 -5.47 10.89
C SER A 33 -8.30 -6.46 10.93
N ARG A 34 -8.46 -7.51 11.71
CA ARG A 34 -7.54 -8.65 11.74
C ARG A 34 -7.99 -9.77 10.81
N LYS A 35 -9.17 -9.65 10.22
CA LYS A 35 -9.72 -10.69 9.36
C LYS A 35 -9.43 -10.38 7.90
N GLN A 36 -8.74 -11.29 7.24
CA GLN A 36 -8.37 -11.13 5.84
C GLN A 36 -9.59 -10.97 4.94
N GLU A 37 -10.68 -11.69 5.22
CA GLU A 37 -11.90 -11.58 4.44
C GLU A 37 -12.50 -10.18 4.50
N VAL A 38 -12.46 -9.55 5.69
CA VAL A 38 -12.97 -8.18 5.86
C VAL A 38 -12.10 -7.20 5.09
N VAL A 39 -10.78 -7.35 5.20
CA VAL A 39 -9.84 -6.49 4.47
C VAL A 39 -10.07 -6.61 2.97
N THR A 40 -10.20 -7.82 2.46
CA THR A 40 -10.45 -8.07 1.04
C THR A 40 -11.76 -7.43 0.58
N GLU A 41 -12.81 -7.56 1.39
CA GLU A 41 -14.12 -6.97 1.07
C GLU A 41 -14.03 -5.44 1.00
N GLU A 42 -13.37 -4.82 1.98
CA GLU A 42 -13.21 -3.36 2.00
C GLU A 42 -12.37 -2.86 0.82
N ILE A 43 -11.32 -3.61 0.46
CA ILE A 43 -10.54 -3.29 -0.73
C ILE A 43 -11.41 -3.36 -1.99
N GLY A 44 -12.27 -4.38 -2.08
CA GLY A 44 -13.18 -4.52 -3.21
C GLY A 44 -14.12 -3.34 -3.37
N LYS A 45 -14.64 -2.81 -2.26
CA LYS A 45 -15.48 -1.61 -2.30
C LYS A 45 -14.73 -0.40 -2.85
N LEU A 46 -13.48 -0.25 -2.46
CA LEU A 46 -12.65 0.85 -2.94
C LEU A 46 -12.26 0.68 -4.42
N VAL A 47 -11.98 -0.56 -4.83
CA VAL A 47 -11.69 -0.86 -6.24
C VAL A 47 -12.86 -0.42 -7.13
N GLU A 48 -14.08 -0.75 -6.73
CA GLU A 48 -15.27 -0.35 -7.48
C GLU A 48 -15.52 1.15 -7.42
N ALA A 49 -15.43 1.72 -6.22
CA ALA A 49 -15.75 3.14 -6.01
C ALA A 49 -14.82 4.07 -6.80
N TYR A 50 -13.55 3.71 -6.91
CA TYR A 50 -12.55 4.56 -7.55
C TYR A 50 -12.10 4.08 -8.93
N GLY A 51 -12.62 2.97 -9.39
CA GLY A 51 -12.25 2.43 -10.71
C GLY A 51 -10.79 2.02 -10.79
N VAL A 52 -10.32 1.32 -9.76
CA VAL A 52 -8.92 0.88 -9.68
C VAL A 52 -8.67 -0.22 -10.72
N THR A 53 -7.56 -0.11 -11.45
CA THR A 53 -7.22 -1.05 -12.51
C THR A 53 -5.95 -1.86 -12.23
N GLU A 54 -5.20 -1.51 -11.18
CA GLU A 54 -3.96 -2.18 -10.85
C GLU A 54 -3.70 -2.06 -9.35
N LEU A 55 -3.14 -3.12 -8.75
CA LEU A 55 -2.80 -3.14 -7.33
C LEU A 55 -1.29 -3.27 -7.16
N VAL A 56 -0.72 -2.55 -6.19
CA VAL A 56 0.66 -2.73 -5.78
C VAL A 56 0.66 -2.99 -4.27
N LEU A 57 1.31 -4.07 -3.87
CA LEU A 57 1.32 -4.53 -2.49
C LEU A 57 2.74 -4.43 -1.93
N GLY A 58 2.89 -3.79 -0.79
CA GLY A 58 4.18 -3.70 -0.12
C GLY A 58 4.72 -5.07 0.22
N TYR A 59 6.01 -5.29 -0.05
CA TYR A 59 6.66 -6.57 0.16
C TYR A 59 7.83 -6.34 1.13
N PRO A 60 7.61 -6.54 2.45
CA PRO A 60 8.58 -6.13 3.47
C PRO A 60 9.69 -7.16 3.65
N LYS A 61 10.69 -7.14 2.78
CA LYS A 61 11.88 -7.98 2.91
C LYS A 61 12.75 -7.52 4.08
N ASN A 62 13.47 -8.45 4.68
CA ASN A 62 14.48 -8.12 5.67
C ASN A 62 15.62 -7.33 5.03
N MET A 63 16.39 -6.62 5.83
CA MET A 63 17.48 -5.76 5.33
C MET A 63 18.52 -6.53 4.52
N ASP A 64 18.72 -7.82 4.84
CA ASP A 64 19.66 -8.68 4.11
C ASP A 64 19.05 -9.31 2.83
N GLY A 65 17.81 -8.96 2.51
CA GLY A 65 17.12 -9.47 1.33
C GLY A 65 16.36 -10.78 1.55
N THR A 66 16.45 -11.37 2.74
CA THR A 66 15.70 -12.60 3.03
C THR A 66 14.23 -12.29 3.29
N LEU A 67 13.37 -13.30 3.15
CA LEU A 67 11.94 -13.17 3.35
C LEU A 67 11.57 -13.62 4.75
N GLY A 68 10.88 -12.75 5.49
CA GLY A 68 10.35 -13.10 6.79
C GLY A 68 8.86 -13.41 6.72
N PRO A 69 8.22 -13.68 7.87
CA PRO A 69 6.79 -14.02 7.90
C PRO A 69 5.88 -12.95 7.29
N ARG A 70 6.21 -11.67 7.45
CA ARG A 70 5.42 -10.59 6.87
C ARG A 70 5.47 -10.57 5.35
N ALA A 71 6.65 -10.86 4.78
CA ALA A 71 6.80 -10.94 3.34
C ALA A 71 6.02 -12.13 2.78
N GLU A 72 6.03 -13.26 3.48
CA GLU A 72 5.27 -14.43 3.07
C GLU A 72 3.77 -14.16 3.11
N LYS A 73 3.28 -13.46 4.14
CA LYS A 73 1.89 -13.07 4.24
C LYS A 73 1.49 -12.13 3.09
N ALA A 74 2.35 -11.19 2.76
CA ALA A 74 2.10 -10.27 1.66
C ALA A 74 1.99 -11.00 0.33
N ALA A 75 2.92 -11.92 0.07
CA ALA A 75 2.89 -12.72 -1.17
C ALA A 75 1.62 -13.57 -1.26
N ALA A 76 1.20 -14.19 -0.16
CA ALA A 76 -0.03 -14.97 -0.12
C ALA A 76 -1.26 -14.09 -0.35
N PHE A 77 -1.28 -12.90 0.27
CA PHE A 77 -2.39 -11.97 0.11
C PHE A 77 -2.49 -11.45 -1.33
N ALA A 78 -1.36 -11.26 -2.00
CA ALA A 78 -1.35 -10.86 -3.40
C ALA A 78 -2.11 -11.86 -4.27
N GLN A 79 -1.94 -13.16 -4.01
CA GLN A 79 -2.66 -14.19 -4.74
C GLN A 79 -4.17 -14.14 -4.45
N VAL A 80 -4.54 -13.86 -3.21
CA VAL A 80 -5.95 -13.72 -2.83
C VAL A 80 -6.59 -12.54 -3.59
N LEU A 81 -5.90 -11.42 -3.65
CA LEU A 81 -6.39 -10.22 -4.33
C LEU A 81 -6.52 -10.44 -5.84
N GLU A 82 -5.53 -11.09 -6.45
CA GLU A 82 -5.57 -11.42 -7.87
C GLU A 82 -6.77 -12.30 -8.20
N ALA A 83 -7.01 -13.32 -7.39
CA ALA A 83 -8.13 -14.22 -7.57
C ALA A 83 -9.48 -13.52 -7.35
N ALA A 84 -9.54 -12.60 -6.38
CA ALA A 84 -10.79 -11.92 -6.03
C ALA A 84 -11.20 -10.87 -7.06
N PHE A 85 -10.25 -10.12 -7.60
CA PHE A 85 -10.55 -8.94 -8.43
C PHE A 85 -10.11 -9.07 -9.88
N HIS A 86 -9.34 -10.09 -10.22
CA HIS A 86 -8.80 -10.29 -11.58
C HIS A 86 -8.04 -9.07 -12.09
N LEU A 87 -7.30 -8.42 -11.18
CA LEU A 87 -6.44 -7.28 -11.49
C LEU A 87 -4.98 -7.66 -11.30
N PRO A 88 -4.06 -7.05 -12.05
CA PRO A 88 -2.64 -7.32 -11.82
C PRO A 88 -2.22 -6.80 -10.45
N VAL A 89 -1.45 -7.61 -9.72
CA VAL A 89 -0.92 -7.27 -8.41
C VAL A 89 0.60 -7.36 -8.47
N THR A 90 1.27 -6.24 -8.18
CA THR A 90 2.73 -6.17 -8.17
C THR A 90 3.21 -6.10 -6.73
N LEU A 91 4.24 -6.90 -6.40
CA LEU A 91 4.89 -6.83 -5.09
C LEU A 91 5.99 -5.78 -5.15
N TRP A 92 5.97 -4.83 -4.21
CA TRP A 92 6.92 -3.73 -4.17
C TRP A 92 7.81 -3.82 -2.93
N ASP A 93 9.13 -3.79 -3.12
CA ASP A 93 10.10 -3.88 -2.02
C ASP A 93 10.06 -2.60 -1.19
N GLU A 94 9.52 -2.69 0.03
CA GLU A 94 9.35 -1.54 0.94
C GLU A 94 10.68 -0.93 1.41
N ARG A 95 11.80 -1.64 1.26
CA ARG A 95 13.11 -1.08 1.64
C ARG A 95 13.43 0.19 0.89
N ARG A 96 12.79 0.41 -0.26
CA ARG A 96 13.00 1.61 -1.09
C ARG A 96 12.31 2.85 -0.55
N THR A 97 11.39 2.71 0.41
CA THR A 97 10.55 3.82 0.88
C THR A 97 10.66 4.13 2.37
N THR A 98 11.30 3.28 3.17
CA THR A 98 11.30 3.39 4.63
C THR A 98 11.89 4.70 5.14
N ILE A 99 12.98 5.16 4.57
CA ILE A 99 13.66 6.40 5.00
C ILE A 99 12.76 7.61 4.77
N ASP A 100 12.07 7.64 3.66
CA ASP A 100 11.19 8.75 3.30
C ASP A 100 9.97 8.85 4.23
N ALA A 101 9.49 7.72 4.75
CA ALA A 101 8.39 7.73 5.71
C ALA A 101 8.74 8.53 6.96
N HIS A 102 9.93 8.36 7.48
CA HIS A 102 10.41 9.11 8.65
C HIS A 102 10.47 10.60 8.37
N ASN A 103 11.02 10.98 7.25
CA ASN A 103 11.17 12.38 6.88
C ASN A 103 9.82 13.07 6.74
N ILE A 104 8.84 12.42 6.14
CA ILE A 104 7.50 12.98 5.97
C ILE A 104 6.82 13.19 7.32
N LEU A 105 6.90 12.21 8.21
CA LEU A 105 6.29 12.31 9.53
C LEU A 105 6.94 13.40 10.38
N SER A 106 8.26 13.53 10.30
CA SER A 106 9.00 14.56 11.04
C SER A 106 8.66 15.96 10.54
N SER A 107 8.65 16.16 9.24
CA SER A 107 8.37 17.48 8.66
C SER A 107 6.92 17.91 8.78
N ALA A 108 6.00 16.98 8.90
CA ALA A 108 4.58 17.30 9.07
C ALA A 108 4.24 17.85 10.45
N GLY A 109 5.11 17.66 11.45
CA GLY A 109 4.90 18.19 12.80
C GLY A 109 3.64 17.68 13.48
N LYS A 110 3.19 16.49 13.14
CA LYS A 110 1.96 15.93 13.70
C LYS A 110 2.19 15.41 15.11
N ASN A 111 1.14 15.48 15.94
CA ASN A 111 1.23 14.94 17.30
C ASN A 111 1.27 13.39 17.24
N ALA A 112 1.68 12.79 18.36
CA ALA A 112 1.91 11.34 18.41
C ALA A 112 0.66 10.52 18.06
N LYS A 113 -0.51 10.98 18.48
CA LYS A 113 -1.77 10.27 18.21
C LYS A 113 -2.11 10.27 16.72
N LYS A 114 -1.99 11.41 16.07
CA LYS A 114 -2.23 11.51 14.63
C LYS A 114 -1.20 10.73 13.84
N ARG A 115 0.07 10.75 14.27
CA ARG A 115 1.11 9.96 13.62
C ARG A 115 0.78 8.48 13.65
N LYS A 116 0.29 7.97 14.79
CA LYS A 116 -0.07 6.57 14.93
C LYS A 116 -1.20 6.18 13.97
N GLN A 117 -2.19 7.07 13.81
CA GLN A 117 -3.31 6.81 12.90
C GLN A 117 -2.92 6.91 11.42
N THR A 118 -1.93 7.74 11.09
CA THR A 118 -1.57 8.02 9.71
C THR A 118 -0.39 7.20 9.20
N VAL A 119 0.35 6.50 10.09
CA VAL A 119 1.55 5.76 9.69
C VAL A 119 1.24 4.75 8.59
N ASP A 120 0.18 3.96 8.73
CA ASP A 120 -0.16 2.95 7.73
C ASP A 120 -0.56 3.59 6.40
N ALA A 121 -1.33 4.67 6.46
CA ALA A 121 -1.74 5.38 5.25
C ALA A 121 -0.54 6.07 4.57
N VAL A 122 0.38 6.62 5.37
CA VAL A 122 1.62 7.23 4.84
C VAL A 122 2.49 6.17 4.19
N ALA A 123 2.63 4.99 4.82
CA ALA A 123 3.40 3.89 4.25
C ALA A 123 2.83 3.47 2.91
N ALA A 124 1.50 3.34 2.81
CA ALA A 124 0.85 3.00 1.56
C ALA A 124 1.05 4.08 0.49
N ALA A 125 0.98 5.36 0.88
CA ALA A 125 1.21 6.47 -0.05
C ALA A 125 2.64 6.45 -0.59
N LEU A 126 3.62 6.13 0.25
CA LEU A 126 5.02 6.05 -0.18
C LEU A 126 5.26 4.87 -1.11
N ILE A 127 4.62 3.73 -0.85
CA ILE A 127 4.65 2.59 -1.76
C ILE A 127 4.11 3.03 -3.12
N LEU A 128 2.97 3.71 -3.12
CA LEU A 128 2.34 4.18 -4.34
C LEU A 128 3.23 5.14 -5.11
N GLU A 129 3.76 6.15 -4.44
CA GLU A 129 4.60 7.16 -5.09
C GLU A 129 5.89 6.55 -5.63
N GLY A 130 6.50 5.62 -4.89
CA GLY A 130 7.67 4.89 -5.35
C GLY A 130 7.37 4.10 -6.61
N TYR A 131 6.24 3.41 -6.63
CA TYR A 131 5.84 2.61 -7.77
C TYR A 131 5.50 3.48 -8.99
N LEU A 132 4.78 4.59 -8.79
CA LEU A 132 4.45 5.50 -9.87
C LEU A 132 5.70 6.12 -10.48
N THR A 133 6.67 6.51 -9.66
CA THR A 133 7.94 7.03 -10.13
C THR A 133 8.70 5.99 -10.96
N PHE A 134 8.73 4.75 -10.46
CA PHE A 134 9.36 3.64 -11.16
C PHE A 134 8.73 3.42 -12.54
N LYS A 135 7.40 3.44 -12.62
CA LYS A 135 6.70 3.25 -13.89
C LYS A 135 6.99 4.39 -14.88
N ARG A 136 7.03 5.63 -14.40
CA ARG A 136 7.34 6.77 -15.27
C ARG A 136 8.75 6.67 -15.83
N ASN A 137 9.70 6.24 -15.02
CA ASN A 137 11.10 6.15 -15.44
C ASN A 137 11.35 5.00 -16.41
N ARG A 138 10.49 3.99 -16.40
CA ARG A 138 10.62 2.88 -17.34
C ARG A 138 9.98 3.15 -18.69
N GLY A 139 8.98 4.00 -18.65
CA GLY A 139 8.18 4.22 -19.82
C GLY A 139 8.38 5.45 -20.55
#